data_d0805789f41360fbbd9fad7d0f835e26
#
_entry.id   d0805789f41360fbbd9fad7d0f835e26
#
_cell.length_a   1.000
_cell.length_b   1.000
_cell.length_c   1.000
_cell.angle_alpha   90.00
_cell.angle_beta   90.00
_cell.angle_gamma   90.00
#
_symmetry.space_group_name_H-M   'P 1'
#
loop_
_entity.id
_entity.type
_entity.pdbx_description
1 polymer ?
#
loop_
_entity_poly.entity_id
_entity_poly.type
_entity_poly.pdbx_seq_one_letter_code
_entity_poly.pdbx_strand_id
1 'polypeptide(L)'
;MRENVRAELDAAALDQLFRAARTHSAWLDRPVTDDQLRRIYDLMKWGPTSANSSPARLLFLRSRAAKERLAPALAPQNVEQTLQAPVTTIVAHDLRFYNELPRLFPHVDARSWFVGNEPLVEVTAFRNGSLQGAYLILAARALGLDAGPMSGFDNEKVDREFFPDGQLRSNFLVNLGYGDRSRLHARNPRLSFEEAAHVL
;
A
#
# COMPACT_ATOMS: atom_id res chain seq x y z
N MET A 1 20.14 -33.71 -5.17
CA MET A 1 19.50 -32.44 -4.79
C MET A 1 18.04 -32.53 -5.18
N ARG A 2 17.10 -32.45 -4.22
CA ARG A 2 15.66 -32.34 -4.59
C ARG A 2 15.49 -30.94 -5.17
N GLU A 3 15.09 -30.84 -6.43
CA GLU A 3 14.63 -29.56 -7.01
C GLU A 3 13.54 -29.01 -6.10
N ASN A 4 13.80 -27.86 -5.51
CA ASN A 4 12.86 -27.17 -4.63
C ASN A 4 11.84 -26.42 -5.53
N VAL A 5 11.09 -27.19 -6.35
CA VAL A 5 10.02 -26.66 -7.20
C VAL A 5 8.91 -26.23 -6.26
N ARG A 6 8.70 -24.92 -6.13
CA ARG A 6 7.59 -24.38 -5.35
C ARG A 6 6.29 -24.76 -6.05
N ALA A 7 5.36 -25.32 -5.28
CA ALA A 7 4.03 -25.60 -5.81
C ALA A 7 3.29 -24.28 -6.11
N GLU A 8 2.47 -24.29 -7.14
CA GLU A 8 1.50 -23.24 -7.39
C GLU A 8 0.50 -23.15 -6.23
N LEU A 9 0.05 -21.92 -5.90
CA LEU A 9 -1.02 -21.74 -4.93
C LEU A 9 -2.31 -22.39 -5.45
N ASP A 10 -3.09 -22.94 -4.53
CA ASP A 10 -4.39 -23.51 -4.89
C ASP A 10 -5.37 -22.44 -5.41
N ALA A 11 -6.44 -22.89 -6.06
CA ALA A 11 -7.42 -22.01 -6.68
C ALA A 11 -8.09 -21.07 -5.66
N ALA A 12 -8.32 -21.54 -4.42
CA ALA A 12 -8.95 -20.73 -3.38
C ALA A 12 -8.04 -19.57 -2.94
N ALA A 13 -6.75 -19.81 -2.77
CA ALA A 13 -5.77 -18.78 -2.47
C ALA A 13 -5.64 -17.75 -3.60
N LEU A 14 -5.61 -18.22 -4.87
CA LEU A 14 -5.58 -17.34 -6.04
C LEU A 14 -6.86 -16.49 -6.17
N ASP A 15 -8.02 -17.05 -5.84
CA ASP A 15 -9.28 -16.32 -5.80
C ASP A 15 -9.26 -15.24 -4.71
N GLN A 16 -8.84 -15.58 -3.51
CA GLN A 16 -8.78 -14.65 -2.39
C GLN A 16 -7.84 -13.47 -2.67
N LEU A 17 -6.68 -13.74 -3.24
CA LEU A 17 -5.67 -12.70 -3.52
C LEU A 17 -6.03 -11.85 -4.74
N PHE A 18 -6.61 -12.46 -5.80
CA PHE A 18 -6.71 -11.84 -7.13
C PHE A 18 -8.12 -11.90 -7.73
N ARG A 19 -8.62 -13.12 -8.08
CA ARG A 19 -9.78 -13.27 -8.97
C ARG A 19 -11.10 -12.88 -8.31
N ALA A 20 -11.33 -13.27 -7.06
CA ALA A 20 -12.53 -12.89 -6.29
C ALA A 20 -12.33 -11.61 -5.47
N ALA A 21 -11.11 -11.12 -5.33
CA ALA A 21 -10.82 -9.89 -4.60
C ALA A 21 -11.45 -8.67 -5.28
N ARG A 22 -11.95 -7.73 -4.46
CA ARG A 22 -12.62 -6.51 -4.91
C ARG A 22 -12.06 -5.29 -4.17
N THR A 23 -12.18 -4.12 -4.81
CA THR A 23 -12.04 -2.83 -4.13
C THR A 23 -13.36 -2.50 -3.46
N HIS A 24 -13.31 -2.21 -2.15
CA HIS A 24 -14.49 -1.87 -1.36
C HIS A 24 -14.51 -0.38 -0.99
N SER A 25 -15.70 0.19 -1.03
CA SER A 25 -16.00 1.56 -0.59
C SER A 25 -17.07 1.61 0.52
N ALA A 26 -17.63 0.47 0.89
CA ALA A 26 -18.56 0.30 2.02
C ALA A 26 -18.05 -0.82 2.93
N TRP A 27 -18.27 -0.67 4.23
CA TRP A 27 -17.62 -1.47 5.25
C TRP A 27 -18.63 -2.01 6.25
N LEU A 28 -18.40 -3.25 6.69
CA LEU A 28 -19.11 -3.82 7.83
C LEU A 28 -18.56 -3.21 9.13
N ASP A 29 -19.42 -3.06 10.13
CA ASP A 29 -19.03 -2.63 11.47
C ASP A 29 -18.30 -3.76 12.20
N ARG A 30 -17.06 -3.97 11.79
CA ARG A 30 -16.16 -4.97 12.36
C ARG A 30 -14.76 -4.37 12.50
N PRO A 31 -14.19 -4.32 13.71
CA PRO A 31 -12.89 -3.69 13.93
C PRO A 31 -11.74 -4.48 13.29
N VAL A 32 -10.70 -3.74 12.93
CA VAL A 32 -9.37 -4.29 12.59
C VAL A 32 -8.46 -4.07 13.79
N THR A 33 -7.82 -5.14 14.26
CA THR A 33 -6.97 -5.13 15.47
C THR A 33 -5.54 -4.69 15.16
N ASP A 34 -4.81 -4.27 16.20
CA ASP A 34 -3.39 -3.94 16.07
C ASP A 34 -2.56 -5.16 15.65
N ASP A 35 -2.93 -6.36 16.11
CA ASP A 35 -2.28 -7.61 15.69
C ASP A 35 -2.44 -7.83 14.17
N GLN A 36 -3.63 -7.60 13.64
CA GLN A 36 -3.85 -7.72 12.19
C GLN A 36 -2.99 -6.71 11.41
N LEU A 37 -2.88 -5.46 11.87
CA LEU A 37 -2.02 -4.45 11.23
C LEU A 37 -0.53 -4.85 11.28
N ARG A 38 -0.06 -5.39 12.40
CA ARG A 38 1.31 -5.92 12.53
C ARG A 38 1.54 -7.08 11.56
N ARG A 39 0.63 -8.03 11.50
CA ARG A 39 0.72 -9.18 10.58
C ARG A 39 0.69 -8.76 9.11
N ILE A 40 -0.10 -7.73 8.74
CA ILE A 40 -0.06 -7.15 7.39
C ILE A 40 1.35 -6.64 7.10
N TYR A 41 1.94 -5.87 8.01
CA TYR A 41 3.30 -5.35 7.85
C TYR A 41 4.33 -6.47 7.75
N ASP A 42 4.21 -7.50 8.57
CA ASP A 42 5.14 -8.63 8.59
C ASP A 42 5.14 -9.45 7.28
N LEU A 43 4.03 -9.46 6.57
CA LEU A 43 3.93 -10.04 5.23
C LEU A 43 4.41 -9.07 4.14
N MET A 44 3.93 -7.83 4.15
CA MET A 44 4.24 -6.86 3.09
C MET A 44 5.72 -6.49 3.03
N LYS A 45 6.43 -6.49 4.15
CA LYS A 45 7.86 -6.13 4.21
C LYS A 45 8.77 -7.04 3.37
N TRP A 46 8.28 -8.23 2.99
CA TRP A 46 9.01 -9.17 2.12
C TRP A 46 8.87 -8.86 0.62
N GLY A 47 8.07 -7.88 0.26
CA GLY A 47 8.01 -7.38 -1.11
C GLY A 47 9.36 -6.80 -1.54
N PRO A 48 9.86 -7.13 -2.75
CA PRO A 48 11.17 -6.67 -3.21
C PRO A 48 11.16 -5.17 -3.47
N THR A 49 12.31 -4.53 -3.18
CA THR A 49 12.57 -3.14 -3.54
C THR A 49 13.99 -3.00 -4.10
N SER A 50 14.22 -2.02 -4.95
CA SER A 50 15.57 -1.74 -5.51
C SER A 50 16.57 -1.55 -4.37
N ALA A 51 17.69 -2.26 -4.42
CA ALA A 51 18.72 -2.26 -3.37
C ALA A 51 18.15 -2.48 -1.94
N ASN A 52 17.07 -3.23 -1.83
CA ASN A 52 16.35 -3.43 -0.55
C ASN A 52 16.03 -2.11 0.19
N SER A 53 15.72 -1.05 -0.57
CA SER A 53 15.60 0.32 -0.07
C SER A 53 14.43 0.55 0.89
N SER A 54 13.38 -0.26 0.78
CA SER A 54 12.21 -0.28 1.69
C SER A 54 11.72 1.13 2.09
N PRO A 55 11.40 2.02 1.13
CA PRO A 55 11.07 3.41 1.42
C PRO A 55 9.68 3.61 2.01
N ALA A 56 8.77 2.64 1.94
CA ALA A 56 7.40 2.83 2.42
C ALA A 56 7.37 3.13 3.92
N ARG A 57 6.51 4.08 4.30
CA ARG A 57 6.12 4.38 5.68
C ARG A 57 4.59 4.35 5.74
N LEU A 58 4.06 3.69 6.75
CA LEU A 58 2.62 3.48 6.89
C LEU A 58 2.11 4.23 8.11
N LEU A 59 1.08 5.05 7.93
CA LEU A 59 0.37 5.67 9.03
C LEU A 59 -1.07 5.13 9.03
N PHE A 60 -1.43 4.38 10.07
CA PHE A 60 -2.75 3.79 10.24
C PHE A 60 -3.66 4.72 11.06
N LEU A 61 -4.69 5.26 10.43
CA LEU A 61 -5.70 6.12 11.05
C LEU A 61 -6.90 5.26 11.45
N ARG A 62 -7.11 5.04 12.76
CA ARG A 62 -8.23 4.24 13.30
C ARG A 62 -9.29 5.11 13.96
N SER A 63 -8.87 6.09 14.75
CA SER A 63 -9.83 6.93 15.46
C SER A 63 -10.61 7.83 14.50
N ARG A 64 -11.85 8.13 14.87
CA ARG A 64 -12.69 9.09 14.16
C ARG A 64 -11.97 10.43 14.02
N ALA A 65 -11.37 10.93 15.09
CA ALA A 65 -10.63 12.19 15.09
C ALA A 65 -9.45 12.19 14.11
N ALA A 66 -8.68 11.08 14.01
CA ALA A 66 -7.57 11.00 13.05
C ALA A 66 -8.07 11.04 11.59
N LYS A 67 -9.19 10.38 11.30
CA LYS A 67 -9.79 10.41 9.96
C LYS A 67 -10.44 11.75 9.63
N GLU A 68 -11.01 12.45 10.61
CA GLU A 68 -11.52 13.82 10.44
C GLU A 68 -10.42 14.83 10.11
N ARG A 69 -9.20 14.63 10.60
CA ARG A 69 -8.04 15.43 10.18
C ARG A 69 -7.66 15.17 8.72
N LEU A 70 -7.86 13.95 8.22
CA LEU A 70 -7.62 13.59 6.82
C LEU A 70 -8.71 14.12 5.88
N ALA A 71 -9.96 14.18 6.34
CA ALA A 71 -11.14 14.47 5.52
C ALA A 71 -11.03 15.75 4.67
N PRO A 72 -10.45 16.88 5.13
CA PRO A 72 -10.31 18.10 4.31
C PRO A 72 -9.39 17.95 3.10
N ALA A 73 -8.56 16.91 3.07
CA ALA A 73 -7.68 16.61 1.94
C ALA A 73 -8.32 15.66 0.92
N LEU A 74 -9.43 15.01 1.26
CA LEU A 74 -10.06 13.99 0.40
C LEU A 74 -10.92 14.63 -0.68
N ALA A 75 -10.95 14.00 -1.86
CA ALA A 75 -11.99 14.26 -2.85
C ALA A 75 -13.37 13.91 -2.25
N PRO A 76 -14.45 14.66 -2.56
CA PRO A 76 -15.76 14.52 -1.90
C PRO A 76 -16.29 13.09 -1.86
N GLN A 77 -16.13 12.34 -2.95
CA GLN A 77 -16.59 10.95 -3.05
C GLN A 77 -15.83 9.97 -2.14
N ASN A 78 -14.65 10.35 -1.63
CA ASN A 78 -13.82 9.51 -0.77
C ASN A 78 -14.05 9.76 0.73
N VAL A 79 -14.74 10.84 1.09
CA VAL A 79 -14.91 11.24 2.50
C VAL A 79 -15.69 10.19 3.29
N GLU A 80 -16.88 9.84 2.81
CA GLU A 80 -17.76 8.93 3.54
C GLU A 80 -17.13 7.54 3.71
N GLN A 81 -16.61 6.95 2.63
CA GLN A 81 -15.98 5.63 2.69
C GLN A 81 -14.75 5.58 3.61
N THR A 82 -14.02 6.69 3.74
CA THR A 82 -12.86 6.82 4.63
C THR A 82 -13.31 6.93 6.10
N LEU A 83 -14.33 7.73 6.37
CA LEU A 83 -14.86 7.88 7.73
C LEU A 83 -15.50 6.59 8.26
N GLN A 84 -16.10 5.79 7.39
CA GLN A 84 -16.74 4.51 7.74
C GLN A 84 -15.74 3.35 7.84
N ALA A 85 -14.63 3.38 7.13
CA ALA A 85 -13.65 2.29 7.15
C ALA A 85 -13.11 2.06 8.58
N PRO A 86 -12.90 0.80 9.02
CA PRO A 86 -12.26 0.52 10.30
C PRO A 86 -10.88 1.15 10.44
N VAL A 87 -10.09 1.12 9.38
CA VAL A 87 -8.76 1.73 9.30
C VAL A 87 -8.56 2.39 7.94
N THR A 88 -7.96 3.56 7.92
CA THR A 88 -7.41 4.18 6.70
C THR A 88 -5.89 4.26 6.84
N THR A 89 -5.19 3.73 5.86
CA THR A 89 -3.72 3.76 5.82
C THR A 89 -3.26 4.84 4.86
N ILE A 90 -2.44 5.77 5.34
CA ILE A 90 -1.64 6.62 4.45
C ILE A 90 -0.40 5.81 4.09
N VAL A 91 -0.27 5.41 2.83
CA VAL A 91 0.95 4.85 2.29
C VAL A 91 1.82 6.02 1.86
N ALA A 92 2.87 6.27 2.62
CA ALA A 92 3.86 7.30 2.34
C ALA A 92 5.19 6.66 1.92
N HIS A 93 6.10 7.48 1.39
CA HIS A 93 7.47 7.09 1.11
C HIS A 93 8.44 8.09 1.72
N ASP A 94 9.57 7.56 2.18
CA ASP A 94 10.62 8.31 2.87
C ASP A 94 11.65 8.80 1.85
N LEU A 95 11.84 10.10 1.73
CA LEU A 95 12.85 10.72 0.87
C LEU A 95 14.28 10.55 1.39
N ARG A 96 14.44 10.08 2.63
CA ARG A 96 15.74 9.77 3.23
C ARG A 96 15.98 8.26 3.42
N PHE A 97 15.23 7.43 2.70
CA PHE A 97 15.36 5.98 2.75
C PHE A 97 16.81 5.49 2.62
N TYR A 98 17.61 6.21 1.86
CA TYR A 98 19.00 5.85 1.59
C TYR A 98 19.90 5.88 2.84
N ASN A 99 19.47 6.53 3.93
CA ASN A 99 20.18 6.50 5.21
C ASN A 99 20.15 5.11 5.86
N GLU A 100 19.17 4.27 5.49
CA GLU A 100 19.05 2.90 5.97
C GLU A 100 19.85 1.89 5.12
N LEU A 101 20.33 2.26 3.95
CA LEU A 101 21.03 1.34 3.04
C LEU A 101 22.29 0.70 3.65
N PRO A 102 23.09 1.39 4.47
CA PRO A 102 24.23 0.72 5.14
C PRO A 102 23.81 -0.51 5.96
N ARG A 103 22.58 -0.52 6.48
CA ARG A 103 22.00 -1.64 7.23
C ARG A 103 21.21 -2.60 6.34
N LEU A 104 20.43 -2.07 5.39
CA LEU A 104 19.51 -2.86 4.58
C LEU A 104 20.16 -3.50 3.35
N PHE A 105 21.25 -2.91 2.87
CA PHE A 105 21.99 -3.36 1.69
C PHE A 105 23.51 -3.20 1.91
N PRO A 106 24.13 -3.97 2.85
CA PRO A 106 25.49 -3.74 3.33
C PRO A 106 26.59 -4.18 2.37
N HIS A 107 26.27 -4.73 1.20
CA HIS A 107 27.26 -5.31 0.29
C HIS A 107 28.11 -4.27 -0.46
N VAL A 108 27.58 -3.05 -0.61
CA VAL A 108 28.27 -1.92 -1.27
C VAL A 108 27.79 -0.61 -0.64
N ASP A 109 28.52 0.49 -0.85
CA ASP A 109 28.06 1.83 -0.43
C ASP A 109 26.95 2.35 -1.35
N ALA A 110 25.78 1.72 -1.29
CA ALA A 110 24.62 2.12 -2.06
C ALA A 110 24.04 3.48 -1.64
N ARG A 111 24.34 3.95 -0.41
CA ARG A 111 23.91 5.27 0.06
C ARG A 111 24.48 6.38 -0.83
N SER A 112 25.72 6.26 -1.26
CA SER A 112 26.39 7.26 -2.10
C SER A 112 25.71 7.49 -3.45
N TRP A 113 24.91 6.54 -3.95
CA TRP A 113 24.18 6.69 -5.21
C TRP A 113 23.09 7.75 -5.15
N PHE A 114 22.57 8.04 -3.96
CA PHE A 114 21.41 8.88 -3.71
C PHE A 114 21.77 10.25 -3.12
N VAL A 115 22.88 10.34 -2.40
CA VAL A 115 23.28 11.61 -1.75
C VAL A 115 23.51 12.69 -2.79
N GLY A 116 22.75 13.80 -2.71
CA GLY A 116 22.83 14.93 -3.64
C GLY A 116 22.17 14.67 -5.00
N ASN A 117 21.36 13.61 -5.13
CA ASN A 117 20.64 13.28 -6.36
C ASN A 117 19.13 13.17 -6.08
N GLU A 118 18.51 14.31 -5.78
CA GLU A 118 17.08 14.40 -5.43
C GLU A 118 16.16 13.74 -6.49
N PRO A 119 16.34 13.92 -7.81
CA PRO A 119 15.48 13.27 -8.79
C PRO A 119 15.53 11.74 -8.72
N LEU A 120 16.69 11.15 -8.46
CA LEU A 120 16.84 9.70 -8.27
C LEU A 120 16.20 9.25 -6.96
N VAL A 121 16.33 10.04 -5.90
CA VAL A 121 15.68 9.79 -4.60
C VAL A 121 14.17 9.73 -4.79
N GLU A 122 13.57 10.76 -5.38
CA GLU A 122 12.11 10.85 -5.57
C GLU A 122 11.56 9.69 -6.38
N VAL A 123 12.12 9.44 -7.57
CA VAL A 123 11.63 8.35 -8.44
C VAL A 123 11.82 6.98 -7.79
N THR A 124 12.90 6.77 -7.05
CA THR A 124 13.16 5.50 -6.35
C THR A 124 12.22 5.32 -5.17
N ALA A 125 12.05 6.34 -4.34
CA ALA A 125 11.17 6.31 -3.19
C ALA A 125 9.70 6.07 -3.61
N PHE A 126 9.22 6.82 -4.59
CA PHE A 126 7.86 6.69 -5.11
C PHE A 126 7.60 5.31 -5.73
N ARG A 127 8.47 4.86 -6.66
CA ARG A 127 8.33 3.55 -7.33
C ARG A 127 8.32 2.39 -6.33
N ASN A 128 9.28 2.36 -5.42
CA ASN A 128 9.39 1.27 -4.46
C ASN A 128 8.35 1.38 -3.33
N GLY A 129 7.95 2.58 -2.94
CA GLY A 129 6.81 2.81 -2.06
C GLY A 129 5.50 2.29 -2.64
N SER A 130 5.29 2.45 -3.96
CA SER A 130 4.13 1.91 -4.67
C SER A 130 4.14 0.38 -4.72
N LEU A 131 5.31 -0.23 -4.99
CA LEU A 131 5.47 -1.69 -4.92
C LEU A 131 5.11 -2.22 -3.52
N GLN A 132 5.63 -1.62 -2.47
CA GLN A 132 5.33 -2.03 -1.09
C GLN A 132 3.85 -1.81 -0.76
N GLY A 133 3.22 -0.75 -1.26
CA GLY A 133 1.79 -0.53 -1.11
C GLY A 133 0.92 -1.58 -1.82
N ALA A 134 1.36 -2.10 -2.97
CA ALA A 134 0.71 -3.24 -3.60
C ALA A 134 0.82 -4.50 -2.74
N TYR A 135 1.98 -4.75 -2.13
CA TYR A 135 2.16 -5.85 -1.17
C TYR A 135 1.31 -5.67 0.10
N LEU A 136 1.09 -4.44 0.57
CA LEU A 136 0.14 -4.15 1.66
C LEU A 136 -1.27 -4.67 1.32
N ILE A 137 -1.76 -4.39 0.11
CA ILE A 137 -3.07 -4.82 -0.37
C ILE A 137 -3.14 -6.35 -0.43
N LEU A 138 -2.12 -7.00 -0.98
CA LEU A 138 -2.05 -8.46 -1.05
C LEU A 138 -1.99 -9.09 0.35
N ALA A 139 -1.19 -8.53 1.25
CA ALA A 139 -1.08 -9.00 2.64
C ALA A 139 -2.41 -8.87 3.39
N ALA A 140 -3.13 -7.75 3.22
CA ALA A 140 -4.46 -7.58 3.80
C ALA A 140 -5.43 -8.66 3.31
N ARG A 141 -5.48 -8.91 1.99
CA ARG A 141 -6.29 -9.96 1.39
C ARG A 141 -5.91 -11.36 1.89
N ALA A 142 -4.60 -11.65 1.99
CA ALA A 142 -4.12 -12.92 2.51
C ALA A 142 -4.58 -13.18 3.96
N LEU A 143 -4.80 -12.13 4.73
CA LEU A 143 -5.29 -12.19 6.11
C LEU A 143 -6.84 -12.06 6.21
N GLY A 144 -7.55 -12.14 5.09
CA GLY A 144 -9.01 -12.11 5.03
C GLY A 144 -9.62 -10.72 5.25
N LEU A 145 -8.84 -9.66 5.03
CA LEU A 145 -9.32 -8.29 5.00
C LEU A 145 -9.54 -7.84 3.56
N ASP A 146 -10.47 -6.91 3.38
CA ASP A 146 -10.67 -6.21 2.12
C ASP A 146 -9.92 -4.88 2.13
N ALA A 147 -9.62 -4.38 0.92
CA ALA A 147 -8.92 -3.13 0.69
C ALA A 147 -9.68 -2.20 -0.25
N GLY A 148 -9.64 -0.92 0.05
CA GLY A 148 -10.16 0.16 -0.80
C GLY A 148 -9.04 1.18 -1.08
N PRO A 149 -8.14 0.91 -2.05
CA PRO A 149 -7.12 1.88 -2.43
C PRO A 149 -7.74 3.07 -3.17
N MET A 150 -7.19 4.26 -2.93
CA MET A 150 -7.64 5.51 -3.54
C MET A 150 -6.49 6.51 -3.69
N SER A 151 -6.56 7.32 -4.75
CA SER A 151 -5.65 8.43 -5.03
C SER A 151 -6.38 9.78 -5.16
N GLY A 152 -7.70 9.79 -4.96
CA GLY A 152 -8.50 11.00 -5.00
C GLY A 152 -8.38 11.82 -3.70
N PHE A 153 -7.24 12.48 -3.52
CA PHE A 153 -6.96 13.38 -2.40
C PHE A 153 -5.85 14.39 -2.79
N ASP A 154 -5.68 15.41 -1.98
CA ASP A 154 -4.65 16.43 -2.10
C ASP A 154 -3.43 16.00 -1.28
N ASN A 155 -2.36 15.59 -1.97
CA ASN A 155 -1.12 15.14 -1.34
C ASN A 155 -0.49 16.23 -0.48
N GLU A 156 -0.47 17.49 -0.94
CA GLU A 156 0.15 18.58 -0.19
C GLU A 156 -0.55 18.85 1.14
N LYS A 157 -1.90 18.73 1.17
CA LYS A 157 -2.66 18.87 2.42
C LYS A 157 -2.37 17.71 3.36
N VAL A 158 -2.31 16.47 2.84
CA VAL A 158 -1.96 15.29 3.65
C VAL A 158 -0.55 15.44 4.22
N ASP A 159 0.42 15.83 3.38
CA ASP A 159 1.81 15.97 3.80
C ASP A 159 1.98 17.06 4.86
N ARG A 160 1.33 18.22 4.70
CA ARG A 160 1.34 19.29 5.73
C ARG A 160 0.74 18.84 7.05
N GLU A 161 -0.34 18.06 7.00
CA GLU A 161 -1.06 17.63 8.21
C GLU A 161 -0.35 16.50 8.95
N PHE A 162 0.20 15.52 8.23
CA PHE A 162 0.71 14.28 8.81
C PHE A 162 2.24 14.14 8.77
N PHE A 163 2.92 14.89 7.89
CA PHE A 163 4.36 14.81 7.66
C PHE A 163 4.99 16.22 7.54
N PRO A 164 4.80 17.10 8.53
CA PRO A 164 5.17 18.54 8.42
C PRO A 164 6.68 18.79 8.29
N ASP A 165 7.53 17.79 8.61
CA ASP A 165 8.98 17.88 8.42
C ASP A 165 9.42 17.71 6.96
N GLY A 166 8.49 17.30 6.08
CA GLY A 166 8.73 17.13 4.66
C GLY A 166 9.60 15.92 4.28
N GLN A 167 10.01 15.09 5.24
CA GLN A 167 10.79 13.87 4.95
C GLN A 167 9.94 12.79 4.29
N LEU A 168 8.70 12.65 4.74
CA LEU A 168 7.73 11.71 4.18
C LEU A 168 6.82 12.40 3.19
N ARG A 169 6.48 11.71 2.10
CA ARG A 169 5.50 12.14 1.12
C ARG A 169 4.42 11.09 0.96
N SER A 170 3.16 11.53 0.98
CA SER A 170 2.03 10.64 0.72
C SER A 170 2.05 10.16 -0.73
N ASN A 171 1.75 8.87 -0.92
CA ASN A 171 1.67 8.25 -2.24
C ASN A 171 0.20 7.98 -2.60
N PHE A 172 -0.46 7.11 -1.85
CA PHE A 172 -1.88 6.83 -1.98
C PHE A 172 -2.45 6.38 -0.63
N LEU A 173 -3.77 6.30 -0.56
CA LEU A 173 -4.48 5.85 0.64
C LEU A 173 -5.05 4.44 0.44
N VAL A 174 -5.18 3.68 1.52
CA VAL A 174 -5.85 2.39 1.50
C VAL A 174 -6.77 2.28 2.71
N ASN A 175 -8.08 2.20 2.47
CA ASN A 175 -9.02 1.77 3.49
C ASN A 175 -8.89 0.26 3.69
N LEU A 176 -8.86 -0.20 4.93
CA LEU A 176 -8.76 -1.60 5.33
C LEU A 176 -9.91 -1.96 6.26
N GLY A 177 -10.49 -3.13 6.03
CA GLY A 177 -11.60 -3.61 6.84
C GLY A 177 -12.26 -4.85 6.25
N TYR A 178 -13.51 -5.05 6.58
CA TYR A 178 -14.37 -6.10 6.03
C TYR A 178 -15.40 -5.43 5.13
N GLY A 179 -15.26 -5.61 3.83
CA GLY A 179 -16.10 -4.93 2.85
C GLY A 179 -17.51 -5.46 2.80
N ASP A 180 -18.48 -4.55 2.66
CA ASP A 180 -19.87 -4.91 2.42
C ASP A 180 -20.06 -5.33 0.96
N ARG A 181 -20.19 -6.62 0.73
CA ARG A 181 -20.36 -7.20 -0.62
C ARG A 181 -21.68 -6.82 -1.28
N SER A 182 -22.70 -6.46 -0.51
CA SER A 182 -23.99 -6.03 -1.05
C SER A 182 -23.93 -4.68 -1.77
N ARG A 183 -22.89 -3.90 -1.48
CA ARG A 183 -22.65 -2.57 -2.05
C ARG A 183 -21.63 -2.56 -3.21
N LEU A 184 -21.22 -3.75 -3.67
CA LEU A 184 -20.30 -3.85 -4.80
C LEU A 184 -20.98 -3.59 -6.13
N HIS A 185 -20.36 -2.77 -6.97
CA HIS A 185 -20.74 -2.65 -8.38
C HIS A 185 -20.28 -3.88 -9.19
N ALA A 186 -20.78 -4.02 -10.42
CA ALA A 186 -20.27 -5.01 -11.36
C ALA A 186 -18.73 -4.83 -11.52
N ARG A 187 -18.03 -5.93 -11.80
CA ARG A 187 -16.59 -5.87 -12.03
C ARG A 187 -16.31 -5.19 -13.39
N ASN A 188 -15.47 -4.19 -13.36
CA ASN A 188 -14.97 -3.57 -14.58
C ASN A 188 -14.06 -4.56 -15.36
N PRO A 189 -14.05 -4.48 -16.71
CA PRO A 189 -13.17 -5.29 -17.54
C PRO A 189 -11.68 -5.02 -17.25
N ARG A 190 -10.85 -5.92 -17.75
CA ARG A 190 -9.39 -5.75 -17.81
C ARG A 190 -8.96 -5.91 -19.27
N LEU A 191 -7.80 -5.33 -19.59
CA LEU A 191 -7.17 -5.59 -20.88
C LEU A 191 -6.86 -7.10 -21.01
N SER A 192 -6.95 -7.61 -22.24
CA SER A 192 -6.46 -8.96 -22.55
C SER A 192 -4.93 -9.01 -22.48
N PHE A 193 -4.37 -10.21 -22.51
CA PHE A 193 -2.91 -10.37 -22.57
C PHE A 193 -2.32 -9.67 -23.80
N GLU A 194 -2.97 -9.82 -24.96
CA GLU A 194 -2.51 -9.30 -26.24
C GLU A 194 -2.57 -7.77 -26.31
N GLU A 195 -3.48 -7.12 -25.54
CA GLU A 195 -3.55 -5.66 -25.43
C GLU A 195 -2.48 -5.10 -24.48
N ALA A 196 -2.06 -5.86 -23.48
CA ALA A 196 -1.22 -5.39 -22.40
C ALA A 196 0.22 -5.92 -22.44
N ALA A 197 0.49 -7.00 -23.16
CA ALA A 197 1.77 -7.71 -23.13
C ALA A 197 2.15 -8.30 -24.48
N HIS A 198 3.45 -8.37 -24.75
CA HIS A 198 4.00 -8.99 -25.94
C HIS A 198 5.15 -9.93 -25.53
N VAL A 199 5.29 -11.07 -26.24
CA VAL A 199 6.44 -11.96 -26.14
C VAL A 199 7.32 -11.74 -27.37
N LEU A 200 8.59 -11.41 -27.14
CA LEU A 200 9.61 -11.19 -28.18
C LEU A 200 10.54 -12.40 -28.31
#